data_cafc4a0061da8fd3c916160a0dc2edf3
#
_entry.id   cafc4a0061da8fd3c916160a0dc2edf3
#
_cell.length_a   1.000
_cell.length_b   1.000
_cell.length_c   1.000
_cell.angle_alpha   90.00
_cell.angle_beta   90.00
_cell.angle_gamma   90.00
#
_symmetry.space_group_name_H-M   'P 1'
#
loop_
_entity.id
_entity.type
_entity.pdbx_description
1 polymer ?
#
loop_
_entity_poly.entity_id
_entity_poly.type
_entity_poly.pdbx_seq_one_letter_code
_entity_poly.pdbx_strand_id
1 'polypeptide(L)'
;MEILYHDIVTASGQPADVVISALQKFIRRGKTEQAARAAYELYLVSEEMTEYLWQRLKIISAEDIGLGQPVAPVVVEALWSISRRFPRDTSDYTLLFIHAVRYLCACRKERGSSLLSSVTKRRIRDGEAFDLPDYIFDRHTIEGQRLGRGIEHFLTESAKVAPEADLGPDEALWRQAMEQELAERMKEDEE
;
A
#
# COMPACT_ATOMS: atom_id res chain seq x y z
N MET A 1 -15.73 -17.95 15.63
CA MET A 1 -14.92 -19.20 15.58
C MET A 1 -13.72 -18.88 14.72
N GLU A 2 -12.53 -18.97 15.25
CA GLU A 2 -11.29 -18.67 14.51
C GLU A 2 -11.05 -19.86 13.54
N ILE A 3 -10.91 -19.59 12.26
CA ILE A 3 -10.64 -20.64 11.27
C ILE A 3 -9.19 -21.09 11.45
N LEU A 4 -9.02 -22.34 11.86
CA LEU A 4 -7.70 -22.96 12.01
C LEU A 4 -7.29 -23.58 10.66
N TYR A 5 -6.59 -22.83 9.83
CA TYR A 5 -6.19 -23.25 8.47
C TYR A 5 -5.34 -24.54 8.44
N HIS A 6 -4.69 -24.91 9.53
CA HIS A 6 -3.92 -26.15 9.62
C HIS A 6 -4.79 -27.41 9.65
N ASP A 7 -6.08 -27.30 10.05
CA ASP A 7 -7.03 -28.43 10.06
C ASP A 7 -7.69 -28.65 8.70
N ILE A 8 -7.52 -27.72 7.76
CA ILE A 8 -8.07 -27.81 6.41
C ILE A 8 -7.04 -28.48 5.50
N VAL A 9 -7.43 -29.59 4.86
CA VAL A 9 -6.56 -30.33 3.94
C VAL A 9 -6.91 -29.97 2.50
N THR A 10 -5.90 -29.63 1.69
CA THR A 10 -6.05 -29.32 0.26
C THR A 10 -6.04 -30.58 -0.60
N ALA A 11 -6.31 -30.45 -1.90
CA ALA A 11 -6.38 -31.57 -2.85
C ALA A 11 -5.08 -32.40 -2.92
N SER A 12 -3.92 -31.80 -2.64
CA SER A 12 -2.64 -32.52 -2.57
C SER A 12 -2.38 -33.21 -1.23
N GLY A 13 -3.32 -33.15 -0.28
CA GLY A 13 -3.16 -33.71 1.06
C GLY A 13 -2.32 -32.82 2.01
N GLN A 14 -2.00 -31.59 1.62
CA GLN A 14 -1.26 -30.65 2.44
C GLN A 14 -2.19 -29.78 3.31
N PRO A 15 -1.81 -29.40 4.53
CA PRO A 15 -2.54 -28.41 5.30
C PRO A 15 -2.63 -27.06 4.56
N ALA A 16 -3.79 -26.39 4.65
CA ALA A 16 -4.03 -25.14 3.91
C ALA A 16 -3.08 -24.02 4.34
N ASP A 17 -2.66 -23.93 5.59
CA ASP A 17 -1.66 -22.94 6.07
C ASP A 17 -0.30 -23.12 5.39
N VAL A 18 0.10 -24.37 5.12
CA VAL A 18 1.31 -24.70 4.34
C VAL A 18 1.17 -24.23 2.89
N VAL A 19 0.01 -24.47 2.26
CA VAL A 19 -0.24 -24.05 0.86
C VAL A 19 -0.34 -22.52 0.75
N ILE A 20 -0.96 -21.84 1.71
CA ILE A 20 -0.99 -20.38 1.82
C ILE A 20 0.44 -19.82 1.89
N SER A 21 1.27 -20.40 2.76
CA SER A 21 2.68 -20.01 2.92
C SER A 21 3.49 -20.26 1.64
N ALA A 22 3.21 -21.39 0.97
CA ALA A 22 3.85 -21.76 -0.31
C ALA A 22 3.49 -20.77 -1.41
N LEU A 23 2.21 -20.40 -1.58
CA LEU A 23 1.73 -19.41 -2.53
C LEU A 23 2.55 -18.12 -2.43
N GLN A 24 2.64 -17.53 -1.23
CA GLN A 24 3.37 -16.28 -1.02
C GLN A 24 4.86 -16.44 -1.35
N LYS A 25 5.49 -17.51 -0.89
CA LYS A 25 6.92 -17.75 -1.10
C LYS A 25 7.27 -18.04 -2.56
N PHE A 26 6.38 -18.70 -3.31
CA PHE A 26 6.54 -18.90 -4.74
C PHE A 26 6.38 -17.60 -5.52
N ILE A 27 5.38 -16.78 -5.20
CA ILE A 27 5.23 -15.43 -5.80
C ILE A 27 6.47 -14.58 -5.52
N ARG A 28 6.94 -14.54 -4.27
CA ARG A 28 8.15 -13.82 -3.85
C ARG A 28 9.40 -14.19 -4.65
N ARG A 29 9.48 -15.44 -5.11
CA ARG A 29 10.60 -15.98 -5.89
C ARG A 29 10.35 -16.07 -7.38
N GLY A 30 9.21 -15.58 -7.86
CA GLY A 30 8.83 -15.64 -9.29
C GLY A 30 8.59 -17.05 -9.81
N LYS A 31 8.23 -18.00 -8.92
CA LYS A 31 7.97 -19.39 -9.28
C LYS A 31 6.51 -19.54 -9.75
N THR A 32 6.22 -19.07 -10.97
CA THR A 32 4.87 -18.86 -11.48
C THR A 32 4.02 -20.13 -11.50
N GLU A 33 4.53 -21.24 -12.00
CA GLU A 33 3.79 -22.49 -12.10
C GLU A 33 3.42 -23.03 -10.72
N GLN A 34 4.39 -23.06 -9.79
CA GLN A 34 4.16 -23.53 -8.43
C GLN A 34 3.18 -22.60 -7.66
N ALA A 35 3.27 -21.29 -7.88
CA ALA A 35 2.36 -20.33 -7.28
C ALA A 35 0.92 -20.50 -7.82
N ALA A 36 0.77 -20.70 -9.13
CA ALA A 36 -0.52 -20.94 -9.77
C ALA A 36 -1.16 -22.23 -9.24
N ARG A 37 -0.36 -23.30 -9.10
CA ARG A 37 -0.83 -24.57 -8.51
C ARG A 37 -1.31 -24.36 -7.06
N ALA A 38 -0.51 -23.70 -6.23
CA ALA A 38 -0.90 -23.40 -4.84
C ALA A 38 -2.20 -22.59 -4.76
N ALA A 39 -2.35 -21.57 -5.62
CA ALA A 39 -3.57 -20.78 -5.69
C ALA A 39 -4.79 -21.65 -6.10
N TYR A 40 -4.61 -22.52 -7.05
CA TYR A 40 -5.68 -23.42 -7.52
C TYR A 40 -6.08 -24.44 -6.44
N GLU A 41 -5.13 -24.95 -5.68
CA GLU A 41 -5.44 -25.85 -4.55
C GLU A 41 -6.27 -25.14 -3.47
N LEU A 42 -5.96 -23.88 -3.14
CA LEU A 42 -6.77 -23.09 -2.21
C LEU A 42 -8.18 -22.82 -2.76
N TYR A 43 -8.27 -22.49 -4.04
CA TYR A 43 -9.56 -22.31 -4.71
C TYR A 43 -10.45 -23.56 -4.62
N LEU A 44 -9.90 -24.76 -4.75
CA LEU A 44 -10.66 -26.02 -4.68
C LEU A 44 -11.24 -26.33 -3.30
N VAL A 45 -10.72 -25.73 -2.23
CA VAL A 45 -11.16 -25.99 -0.85
C VAL A 45 -12.60 -25.52 -0.61
N SER A 46 -12.87 -24.23 -0.80
CA SER A 46 -14.19 -23.63 -0.58
C SER A 46 -14.28 -22.23 -1.16
N GLU A 47 -15.47 -21.62 -1.10
CA GLU A 47 -15.69 -20.23 -1.48
C GLU A 47 -14.97 -19.28 -0.50
N GLU A 48 -15.05 -19.54 0.78
CA GLU A 48 -14.37 -18.74 1.83
C GLU A 48 -12.86 -18.79 1.64
N MET A 49 -12.30 -19.94 1.28
CA MET A 49 -10.86 -20.06 1.00
C MET A 49 -10.50 -19.33 -0.30
N THR A 50 -11.40 -19.26 -1.27
CA THR A 50 -11.21 -18.48 -2.50
C THR A 50 -11.19 -16.96 -2.19
N GLU A 51 -12.07 -16.46 -1.34
CA GLU A 51 -12.03 -15.06 -0.89
C GLU A 51 -10.75 -14.80 -0.09
N TYR A 52 -10.33 -15.72 0.75
CA TYR A 52 -9.05 -15.61 1.47
C TYR A 52 -7.84 -15.61 0.52
N LEU A 53 -7.85 -16.44 -0.54
CA LEU A 53 -6.84 -16.39 -1.60
C LEU A 53 -6.71 -14.97 -2.18
N TRP A 54 -7.82 -14.34 -2.54
CA TRP A 54 -7.81 -12.97 -3.05
C TRP A 54 -7.27 -11.96 -2.04
N GLN A 55 -7.66 -12.06 -0.77
CA GLN A 55 -7.10 -11.23 0.30
C GLN A 55 -5.58 -11.41 0.41
N ARG A 56 -5.09 -12.67 0.32
CA ARG A 56 -3.64 -12.94 0.34
C ARG A 56 -2.94 -12.31 -0.85
N LEU A 57 -3.48 -12.40 -2.07
CA LEU A 57 -2.90 -11.77 -3.25
C LEU A 57 -2.82 -10.22 -3.10
N LYS A 58 -3.84 -9.59 -2.53
CA LYS A 58 -3.84 -8.15 -2.21
C LYS A 58 -2.72 -7.80 -1.21
N ILE A 59 -2.58 -8.56 -0.13
CA ILE A 59 -1.49 -8.36 0.83
C ILE A 59 -0.11 -8.59 0.22
N ILE A 60 0.07 -9.65 -0.57
CA ILE A 60 1.32 -9.96 -1.27
C ILE A 60 1.73 -8.82 -2.21
N SER A 61 0.75 -8.16 -2.87
CA SER A 61 1.02 -7.02 -3.75
C SER A 61 1.64 -5.83 -3.03
N ALA A 62 1.32 -5.60 -1.76
CA ALA A 62 1.91 -4.56 -0.92
C ALA A 62 3.17 -5.04 -0.17
N GLU A 63 3.15 -6.29 0.35
CA GLU A 63 4.22 -6.82 1.21
C GLU A 63 5.46 -7.23 0.42
N ASP A 64 5.28 -7.90 -0.73
CA ASP A 64 6.37 -8.51 -1.48
C ASP A 64 6.71 -7.78 -2.79
N ILE A 65 5.74 -7.06 -3.37
CA ILE A 65 5.93 -6.26 -4.57
C ILE A 65 6.24 -4.81 -4.19
N GLY A 66 5.43 -4.20 -3.31
CA GLY A 66 5.66 -2.86 -2.78
C GLY A 66 5.91 -1.82 -3.88
N LEU A 67 6.91 -0.98 -3.68
CA LEU A 67 7.33 0.03 -4.65
C LEU A 67 8.09 -0.54 -5.86
N GLY A 68 8.39 -1.85 -5.88
CA GLY A 68 8.93 -2.52 -7.07
C GLY A 68 7.98 -2.50 -8.28
N GLN A 69 6.66 -2.43 -8.00
CA GLN A 69 5.58 -2.15 -8.96
C GLN A 69 4.42 -1.47 -8.23
N PRO A 70 4.41 -0.14 -8.11
CA PRO A 70 3.46 0.60 -7.27
C PRO A 70 1.98 0.37 -7.60
N VAL A 71 1.66 0.03 -8.86
CA VAL A 71 0.27 -0.24 -9.28
C VAL A 71 -0.20 -1.66 -8.99
N ALA A 72 0.65 -2.53 -8.42
CA ALA A 72 0.31 -3.93 -8.20
C ALA A 72 -0.96 -4.12 -7.35
N PRO A 73 -1.20 -3.38 -6.26
CA PRO A 73 -2.44 -3.48 -5.49
C PRO A 73 -3.68 -3.12 -6.31
N VAL A 74 -3.58 -2.11 -7.18
CA VAL A 74 -4.68 -1.67 -8.06
C VAL A 74 -5.03 -2.75 -9.08
N VAL A 75 -4.01 -3.37 -9.70
CA VAL A 75 -4.22 -4.46 -10.67
C VAL A 75 -4.88 -5.66 -10.01
N VAL A 76 -4.43 -6.08 -8.82
CA VAL A 76 -5.02 -7.21 -8.11
C VAL A 76 -6.47 -6.90 -7.69
N GLU A 77 -6.74 -5.69 -7.21
CA GLU A 77 -8.09 -5.25 -6.86
C GLU A 77 -9.03 -5.25 -8.09
N ALA A 78 -8.55 -4.74 -9.23
CA ALA A 78 -9.32 -4.74 -10.47
C ALA A 78 -9.66 -6.18 -10.93
N LEU A 79 -8.69 -7.08 -10.89
CA LEU A 79 -8.89 -8.49 -11.27
C LEU A 79 -9.88 -9.20 -10.33
N TRP A 80 -9.77 -8.95 -9.02
CA TRP A 80 -10.75 -9.44 -8.05
C TRP A 80 -12.15 -8.87 -8.33
N SER A 81 -12.29 -7.57 -8.55
CA SER A 81 -13.56 -6.92 -8.86
C SER A 81 -14.18 -7.46 -10.15
N ILE A 82 -13.39 -7.74 -11.19
CA ILE A 82 -13.83 -8.35 -12.42
C ILE A 82 -14.31 -9.78 -12.17
N SER A 83 -13.56 -10.57 -11.37
CA SER A 83 -13.92 -11.96 -11.08
C SER A 83 -15.30 -12.11 -10.44
N ARG A 84 -15.73 -11.11 -9.65
CA ARG A 84 -17.05 -11.08 -9.01
C ARG A 84 -18.24 -11.05 -9.99
N ARG A 85 -17.97 -10.81 -11.29
CA ARG A 85 -18.99 -10.78 -12.36
C ARG A 85 -19.19 -12.15 -13.01
N PHE A 86 -18.39 -13.15 -12.64
CA PHE A 86 -18.46 -14.49 -13.19
C PHE A 86 -18.83 -15.50 -12.11
N PRO A 87 -19.59 -16.54 -12.43
CA PRO A 87 -19.78 -17.66 -11.51
C PRO A 87 -18.44 -18.31 -11.16
N ARG A 88 -18.28 -18.66 -9.87
CA ARG A 88 -17.02 -19.16 -9.34
C ARG A 88 -16.50 -20.42 -10.06
N ASP A 89 -17.41 -21.30 -10.49
CA ASP A 89 -17.14 -22.58 -11.14
C ASP A 89 -16.78 -22.47 -12.63
N THR A 90 -16.60 -21.25 -13.15
CA THR A 90 -16.25 -21.02 -14.56
C THR A 90 -14.74 -20.90 -14.78
N SER A 91 -14.31 -21.21 -16.02
CA SER A 91 -12.94 -20.99 -16.47
C SER A 91 -12.56 -19.51 -16.44
N ASP A 92 -13.50 -18.61 -16.69
CA ASP A 92 -13.28 -17.16 -16.67
C ASP A 92 -12.93 -16.68 -15.26
N TYR A 93 -13.62 -17.17 -14.24
CA TYR A 93 -13.29 -16.86 -12.85
C TYR A 93 -11.86 -17.32 -12.50
N THR A 94 -11.53 -18.55 -12.80
CA THR A 94 -10.21 -19.13 -12.46
C THR A 94 -9.07 -18.45 -13.22
N LEU A 95 -9.32 -18.05 -14.48
CA LEU A 95 -8.36 -17.31 -15.29
C LEU A 95 -7.91 -16.02 -14.58
N LEU A 96 -8.83 -15.30 -13.90
CA LEU A 96 -8.56 -14.01 -13.27
C LEU A 96 -7.60 -14.12 -12.08
N PHE A 97 -7.78 -15.09 -11.17
CA PHE A 97 -6.81 -15.24 -10.09
C PHE A 97 -5.49 -15.85 -10.57
N ILE A 98 -5.50 -16.72 -11.57
CA ILE A 98 -4.26 -17.20 -12.21
C ILE A 98 -3.52 -16.05 -12.88
N HIS A 99 -4.22 -15.11 -13.53
CA HIS A 99 -3.61 -13.93 -14.11
C HIS A 99 -3.00 -13.02 -13.01
N ALA A 100 -3.68 -12.82 -11.89
CA ALA A 100 -3.15 -12.07 -10.74
C ALA A 100 -1.87 -12.72 -10.19
N VAL A 101 -1.84 -14.05 -10.01
CA VAL A 101 -0.65 -14.79 -9.59
C VAL A 101 0.49 -14.62 -10.58
N ARG A 102 0.23 -14.79 -11.88
CA ARG A 102 1.23 -14.62 -12.94
C ARG A 102 1.80 -13.21 -12.97
N TYR A 103 0.92 -12.20 -12.85
CA TYR A 103 1.32 -10.80 -12.78
C TYR A 103 2.25 -10.54 -11.58
N LEU A 104 1.84 -10.95 -10.38
CA LEU A 104 2.64 -10.77 -9.17
C LEU A 104 3.98 -11.52 -9.23
N CYS A 105 4.03 -12.70 -9.85
CA CYS A 105 5.28 -13.43 -10.06
C CYS A 105 6.25 -12.65 -10.97
N ALA A 106 5.74 -11.98 -12.00
CA ALA A 106 6.53 -11.22 -12.96
C ALA A 106 7.02 -9.86 -12.43
N CYS A 107 6.31 -9.27 -11.44
CA CYS A 107 6.69 -7.99 -10.85
C CYS A 107 8.07 -8.04 -10.19
N ARG A 108 8.79 -6.91 -10.24
CA ARG A 108 9.98 -6.68 -9.39
C ARG A 108 9.55 -6.73 -7.91
N LYS A 109 10.38 -7.37 -7.06
CA LYS A 109 10.09 -7.54 -5.64
C LYS A 109 10.75 -6.45 -4.83
N GLU A 110 9.98 -5.86 -3.88
CA GLU A 110 10.45 -4.86 -2.94
C GLU A 110 9.66 -5.03 -1.63
N ARG A 111 10.34 -5.13 -0.49
CA ARG A 111 9.73 -5.43 0.80
C ARG A 111 9.90 -4.30 1.82
N GLY A 112 10.22 -3.08 1.39
CA GLY A 112 10.46 -1.94 2.26
C GLY A 112 9.26 -1.61 3.15
N SER A 113 8.03 -1.68 2.63
CA SER A 113 6.81 -1.46 3.41
C SER A 113 6.65 -2.47 4.55
N SER A 114 6.95 -3.75 4.31
CA SER A 114 6.93 -4.80 5.35
C SER A 114 7.99 -4.55 6.42
N LEU A 115 9.21 -4.21 6.01
CA LEU A 115 10.31 -3.90 6.93
C LEU A 115 9.99 -2.66 7.76
N LEU A 116 9.55 -1.57 7.12
CA LEU A 116 9.19 -0.31 7.79
C LEU A 116 8.07 -0.54 8.81
N SER A 117 7.01 -1.25 8.43
CA SER A 117 5.92 -1.61 9.35
C SER A 117 6.42 -2.33 10.61
N SER A 118 7.33 -3.29 10.43
CA SER A 118 7.91 -4.06 11.55
C SER A 118 8.78 -3.18 12.46
N VAL A 119 9.62 -2.33 11.87
CA VAL A 119 10.48 -1.39 12.61
C VAL A 119 9.63 -0.38 13.38
N THR A 120 8.63 0.23 12.73
CA THR A 120 7.74 1.22 13.36
C THR A 120 7.01 0.64 14.57
N LYS A 121 6.41 -0.55 14.42
CA LYS A 121 5.73 -1.23 15.53
C LYS A 121 6.67 -1.51 16.70
N ARG A 122 7.92 -1.92 16.40
CA ARG A 122 8.94 -2.18 17.41
C ARG A 122 9.31 -0.90 18.16
N ARG A 123 9.62 0.19 17.45
CA ARG A 123 10.02 1.47 18.03
C ARG A 123 8.95 2.03 18.97
N ILE A 124 7.68 2.00 18.54
CA ILE A 124 6.55 2.43 19.37
C ILE A 124 6.43 1.56 20.62
N ARG A 125 6.51 0.23 20.49
CA ARG A 125 6.43 -0.69 21.62
C ARG A 125 7.57 -0.49 22.60
N ASP A 126 8.79 -0.21 22.10
CA ASP A 126 9.98 -0.03 22.90
C ASP A 126 10.05 1.41 23.51
N GLY A 127 9.03 2.26 23.26
CA GLY A 127 8.93 3.61 23.81
C GLY A 127 9.95 4.60 23.23
N GLU A 128 10.43 4.36 22.00
CA GLU A 128 11.33 5.29 21.31
C GLU A 128 10.66 6.66 21.16
N ALA A 129 11.40 7.72 21.49
CA ALA A 129 10.91 9.08 21.39
C ALA A 129 10.53 9.42 19.94
N PHE A 130 9.37 10.06 19.78
CA PHE A 130 8.92 10.60 18.49
C PHE A 130 9.41 12.06 18.39
N ASP A 131 10.52 12.26 17.68
CA ASP A 131 11.09 13.58 17.45
C ASP A 131 10.19 14.38 16.49
N LEU A 132 9.83 15.61 16.91
CA LEU A 132 8.96 16.51 16.16
C LEU A 132 9.77 17.74 15.75
N PRO A 133 10.25 17.80 14.50
CA PRO A 133 10.94 18.98 13.97
C PRO A 133 10.07 20.22 14.01
N ASP A 134 10.71 21.38 14.07
CA ASP A 134 10.08 22.70 14.25
C ASP A 134 8.99 23.02 13.20
N TYR A 135 9.19 22.64 11.95
CA TYR A 135 8.24 22.90 10.85
C TYR A 135 6.87 22.21 11.01
N ILE A 136 6.72 21.27 11.97
CA ILE A 136 5.44 20.62 12.27
C ILE A 136 4.50 21.57 13.01
N PHE A 137 5.06 22.50 13.79
CA PHE A 137 4.29 23.43 14.60
C PHE A 137 3.95 24.69 13.80
N ASP A 138 2.98 24.60 12.91
CA ASP A 138 2.52 25.66 12.03
C ASP A 138 1.19 26.29 12.51
N ARG A 139 0.62 27.20 11.70
CA ARG A 139 -0.64 27.89 11.96
C ARG A 139 -1.85 26.95 12.19
N HIS A 140 -1.77 25.68 11.77
CA HIS A 140 -2.85 24.70 11.91
C HIS A 140 -2.78 23.95 13.23
N THR A 141 -1.69 24.10 13.99
CA THR A 141 -1.53 23.49 15.31
C THR A 141 -1.71 24.51 16.43
N ILE A 142 -2.25 24.08 17.58
CA ILE A 142 -2.39 24.97 18.76
C ILE A 142 -1.03 25.51 19.19
N GLU A 143 0.00 24.68 19.17
CA GLU A 143 1.35 25.10 19.57
C GLU A 143 1.96 26.10 18.57
N GLY A 144 1.78 25.89 17.26
CA GLY A 144 2.20 26.83 16.25
C GLY A 144 1.50 28.19 16.39
N GLN A 145 0.21 28.20 16.69
CA GLN A 145 -0.55 29.44 17.00
C GLN A 145 -0.02 30.15 18.25
N ARG A 146 0.32 29.42 19.30
CA ARG A 146 0.95 29.97 20.52
C ARG A 146 2.33 30.57 20.24
N LEU A 147 3.06 30.00 19.27
CA LEU A 147 4.34 30.50 18.81
C LEU A 147 4.22 31.69 17.84
N GLY A 148 2.98 32.15 17.55
CA GLY A 148 2.72 33.26 16.63
C GLY A 148 3.00 32.93 15.15
N ARG A 149 2.94 31.65 14.77
CA ARG A 149 3.27 31.21 13.40
C ARG A 149 2.07 31.40 12.49
N GLY A 150 2.20 32.34 11.57
CA GLY A 150 1.21 32.69 10.55
C GLY A 150 1.42 31.97 9.21
N ILE A 151 0.86 32.57 8.18
CA ILE A 151 0.89 32.05 6.80
C ILE A 151 2.32 32.02 6.24
N GLU A 152 3.16 33.00 6.57
CA GLU A 152 4.54 33.06 6.11
C GLU A 152 5.33 31.82 6.55
N HIS A 153 5.32 31.49 7.85
CA HIS A 153 5.99 30.29 8.36
C HIS A 153 5.46 29.02 7.70
N PHE A 154 4.15 28.94 7.46
CA PHE A 154 3.57 27.80 6.78
C PHE A 154 4.16 27.62 5.37
N LEU A 155 4.19 28.68 4.56
CA LEU A 155 4.65 28.61 3.17
C LEU A 155 6.17 28.43 3.05
N THR A 156 6.95 29.06 3.96
CA THR A 156 8.41 29.01 3.89
C THR A 156 9.03 27.78 4.55
N GLU A 157 8.35 27.18 5.53
CA GLU A 157 8.89 26.02 6.27
C GLU A 157 8.00 24.79 6.18
N SER A 158 6.73 24.91 6.56
CA SER A 158 5.87 23.75 6.74
C SER A 158 5.34 23.15 5.43
N ALA A 159 5.18 23.96 4.38
CA ALA A 159 4.70 23.52 3.07
C ALA A 159 5.80 22.93 2.17
N LYS A 160 7.05 22.93 2.60
CA LYS A 160 8.16 22.34 1.82
C LYS A 160 7.93 20.84 1.61
N VAL A 161 8.20 20.36 0.40
CA VAL A 161 8.08 18.95 0.02
C VAL A 161 9.42 18.36 -0.40
N ALA A 162 9.59 17.04 -0.19
CA ALA A 162 10.78 16.32 -0.64
C ALA A 162 10.44 14.85 -0.91
N PRO A 163 10.81 14.26 -2.07
CA PRO A 163 11.40 14.95 -3.22
C PRO A 163 10.36 15.83 -3.93
N GLU A 164 10.78 17.00 -4.40
CA GLU A 164 9.91 17.89 -5.19
C GLU A 164 9.79 17.35 -6.62
N ALA A 165 8.58 17.32 -7.15
CA ALA A 165 8.32 16.98 -8.54
C ALA A 165 8.48 18.23 -9.43
N ASP A 166 8.88 18.02 -10.68
CA ASP A 166 8.82 19.06 -11.70
C ASP A 166 7.33 19.36 -12.01
N LEU A 167 6.91 20.58 -11.72
CA LEU A 167 5.54 21.04 -11.93
C LEU A 167 5.30 21.55 -13.36
N GLY A 168 6.33 21.53 -14.21
CA GLY A 168 6.23 21.94 -15.61
C GLY A 168 6.44 23.44 -15.84
N PRO A 169 6.17 23.93 -17.07
CA PRO A 169 6.56 25.27 -17.51
C PRO A 169 5.81 26.41 -16.79
N ASP A 170 4.66 26.14 -16.19
CA ASP A 170 3.85 27.15 -15.53
C ASP A 170 4.16 27.32 -14.03
N GLU A 171 5.08 26.54 -13.49
CA GLU A 171 5.44 26.57 -12.07
C GLU A 171 5.83 27.96 -11.59
N ALA A 172 6.64 28.67 -12.35
CA ALA A 172 7.10 30.02 -12.02
C ALA A 172 5.93 31.01 -11.89
N LEU A 173 4.92 30.90 -12.75
CA LEU A 173 3.72 31.72 -12.70
C LEU A 173 2.89 31.44 -11.45
N TRP A 174 2.74 30.17 -11.09
CA TRP A 174 1.97 29.80 -9.89
C TRP A 174 2.67 30.22 -8.61
N ARG A 175 4.00 30.09 -8.53
CA ARG A 175 4.80 30.57 -7.39
C ARG A 175 4.70 32.08 -7.25
N GLN A 176 4.82 32.84 -8.34
CA GLN A 176 4.69 34.29 -8.32
C GLN A 176 3.28 34.72 -7.88
N ALA A 177 2.23 34.07 -8.36
CA ALA A 177 0.86 34.39 -7.93
C ALA A 177 0.65 34.14 -6.44
N MET A 178 1.23 33.06 -5.91
CA MET A 178 1.15 32.72 -4.50
C MET A 178 1.93 33.71 -3.62
N GLU A 179 3.11 34.17 -4.07
CA GLU A 179 3.90 35.20 -3.38
C GLU A 179 3.15 36.53 -3.32
N GLN A 180 2.45 36.93 -4.39
CA GLN A 180 1.61 38.13 -4.43
C GLN A 180 0.44 38.01 -3.45
N GLU A 181 -0.29 36.88 -3.45
CA GLU A 181 -1.37 36.63 -2.50
C GLU A 181 -0.88 36.67 -1.04
N LEU A 182 0.30 36.11 -0.78
CA LEU A 182 0.91 36.16 0.55
C LEU A 182 1.18 37.58 0.97
N ALA A 183 1.79 38.40 0.11
CA ALA A 183 2.11 39.78 0.40
C ALA A 183 0.85 40.64 0.64
N GLU A 184 -0.26 40.35 -0.03
CA GLU A 184 -1.54 41.01 0.20
C GLU A 184 -2.13 40.66 1.57
N ARG A 185 -2.17 39.36 1.91
CA ARG A 185 -2.67 38.89 3.21
C ARG A 185 -1.87 39.38 4.40
N MET A 186 -0.53 39.48 4.26
CA MET A 186 0.32 40.05 5.33
C MET A 186 0.01 41.50 5.62
N LYS A 187 -0.39 42.29 4.62
CA LYS A 187 -0.82 43.67 4.81
C LYS A 187 -2.17 43.82 5.50
N GLU A 188 -3.10 42.89 5.17
CA GLU A 188 -4.42 42.84 5.82
C GLU A 188 -4.34 42.44 7.30
N ASP A 189 -3.39 41.61 7.68
CA ASP A 189 -3.17 41.17 9.06
C ASP A 189 -2.45 42.26 9.93
N GLU A 190 -1.87 43.28 9.31
CA GLU A 190 -1.21 44.44 9.99
C GLU A 190 -2.15 45.65 10.23
N GLU A 191 -3.34 45.66 9.58
CA GLU A 191 -4.37 46.71 9.76
C GLU A 191 -5.41 46.31 10.83
#